data_573201463f967da1aabe9fa0b56d3ff1
#
_entry.id   573201463f967da1aabe9fa0b56d3ff1
#
_cell.length_a   1.000
_cell.length_b   1.000
_cell.length_c   1.000
_cell.angle_alpha   90.00
_cell.angle_beta   90.00
_cell.angle_gamma   90.00
#
_symmetry.space_group_name_H-M   'P 1'
#
loop_
_entity.id
_entity.type
_entity.pdbx_description
1 polymer ?
#
loop_
_entity_poly.entity_id
_entity_poly.type
_entity_poly.pdbx_seq_one_letter_code
_entity_poly.pdbx_strand_id
1 'polypeptide(L)'
;MSPEITVAVNGALGRMGSTVLSAAAAEPGVTPVGGADIAASSDSVTIFGTSMSVPLAPRLTELFAIAKPDVVVDFTNGEAAKESILTCIDAGVRVVSGSTGLSPEDMEEIRQHSSRTGVGVISASNFALGAVVLMHLAGIASKYFDYADLLESHHEMKVDAPSGTALSIAEAMIEGRGSRFEQNVADLQTLPGTRGGDFEGINVHSARMPGRVARHEVVFGALGQTLTMIHDSANRESFMPGVMLGVKHVVNDTELVVGLANVLGLGKSKP
;
A
#
# COMPACT_ATOMS: atom_id res chain seq x y z
N MET A 1 19.48 -20.49 -11.32
CA MET A 1 18.92 -19.11 -11.33
C MET A 1 17.42 -19.28 -11.23
N SER A 2 16.76 -18.56 -10.30
CA SER A 2 15.30 -18.53 -10.29
C SER A 2 14.80 -17.99 -11.63
N PRO A 3 13.65 -18.47 -12.15
CA PRO A 3 13.09 -17.93 -13.38
C PRO A 3 12.85 -16.43 -13.24
N GLU A 4 13.07 -15.68 -14.29
CA GLU A 4 12.84 -14.24 -14.35
C GLU A 4 11.32 -13.98 -14.37
N ILE A 5 10.84 -13.09 -13.54
CA ILE A 5 9.41 -12.74 -13.42
C ILE A 5 9.12 -11.60 -14.40
N THR A 6 8.25 -11.83 -15.35
CA THR A 6 7.81 -10.79 -16.29
C THR A 6 6.66 -9.98 -15.72
N VAL A 7 6.78 -8.64 -15.78
CA VAL A 7 5.82 -7.70 -15.17
C VAL A 7 5.26 -6.74 -16.20
N ALA A 8 3.95 -6.56 -16.19
CA ALA A 8 3.30 -5.43 -16.84
C ALA A 8 2.67 -4.50 -15.81
N VAL A 9 2.48 -3.24 -16.18
CA VAL A 9 1.92 -2.21 -15.29
C VAL A 9 0.62 -1.66 -15.88
N ASN A 10 -0.45 -1.70 -15.09
CA ASN A 10 -1.71 -1.02 -15.40
C ASN A 10 -1.73 0.38 -14.74
N GLY A 11 -2.12 1.41 -15.50
CA GLY A 11 -1.90 2.80 -15.14
C GLY A 11 -0.46 3.24 -15.40
N ALA A 12 0.18 2.70 -16.44
CA ALA A 12 1.62 2.81 -16.74
C ALA A 12 2.13 4.25 -16.93
N LEU A 13 1.28 5.15 -17.44
CA LEU A 13 1.59 6.58 -17.68
C LEU A 13 1.34 7.44 -16.43
N GLY A 14 0.68 6.88 -15.41
CA GLY A 14 0.46 7.56 -14.13
C GLY A 14 1.75 7.70 -13.31
N ARG A 15 1.70 8.58 -12.29
CA ARG A 15 2.85 8.84 -11.39
C ARG A 15 3.36 7.59 -10.67
N MET A 16 2.46 6.71 -10.22
CA MET A 16 2.86 5.45 -9.59
C MET A 16 3.30 4.42 -10.63
N GLY A 17 2.52 4.25 -11.72
CA GLY A 17 2.84 3.25 -12.75
C GLY A 17 4.21 3.47 -13.39
N SER A 18 4.57 4.71 -13.72
CA SER A 18 5.91 5.03 -14.25
C SER A 18 7.03 4.71 -13.25
N THR A 19 6.81 4.95 -11.95
CA THR A 19 7.77 4.58 -10.89
C THR A 19 7.89 3.06 -10.77
N VAL A 20 6.78 2.30 -10.89
CA VAL A 20 6.79 0.84 -10.89
C VAL A 20 7.57 0.27 -12.08
N LEU A 21 7.37 0.82 -13.30
CA LEU A 21 8.15 0.40 -14.47
C LEU A 21 9.66 0.60 -14.26
N SER A 22 10.06 1.76 -13.71
CA SER A 22 11.47 2.04 -13.40
C SER A 22 12.02 1.09 -12.33
N ALA A 23 11.25 0.83 -11.29
CA ALA A 23 11.64 -0.11 -10.23
C ALA A 23 11.76 -1.55 -10.75
N ALA A 24 10.82 -2.01 -11.57
CA ALA A 24 10.85 -3.34 -12.19
C ALA A 24 12.08 -3.52 -13.09
N ALA A 25 12.47 -2.46 -13.84
CA ALA A 25 13.67 -2.49 -14.68
C ALA A 25 14.99 -2.55 -13.88
N ALA A 26 14.97 -2.07 -12.62
CA ALA A 26 16.13 -2.08 -11.72
C ALA A 26 16.17 -3.30 -10.78
N GLU A 27 15.05 -4.03 -10.64
CA GLU A 27 14.91 -5.12 -9.66
C GLU A 27 15.49 -6.44 -10.19
N PRO A 28 16.49 -7.04 -9.53
CA PRO A 28 17.04 -8.33 -9.96
C PRO A 28 15.99 -9.44 -10.01
N GLY A 29 15.92 -10.16 -11.14
CA GLY A 29 14.99 -11.26 -11.39
C GLY A 29 13.57 -10.80 -11.76
N VAL A 30 13.39 -9.52 -12.11
CA VAL A 30 12.14 -8.95 -12.62
C VAL A 30 12.41 -8.23 -13.93
N THR A 31 11.55 -8.44 -14.94
CA THR A 31 11.66 -7.79 -16.24
C THR A 31 10.34 -7.14 -16.62
N PRO A 32 10.29 -5.81 -16.82
CA PRO A 32 9.11 -5.13 -17.36
C PRO A 32 8.91 -5.52 -18.83
N VAL A 33 7.70 -5.98 -19.20
CA VAL A 33 7.36 -6.44 -20.56
C VAL A 33 6.22 -5.66 -21.19
N GLY A 34 5.59 -4.72 -20.49
CA GLY A 34 4.52 -3.90 -21.06
C GLY A 34 3.84 -2.98 -20.07
N GLY A 35 2.99 -2.11 -20.61
CA GLY A 35 2.13 -1.20 -19.86
C GLY A 35 0.74 -1.10 -20.49
N ALA A 36 -0.27 -0.88 -19.65
CA ALA A 36 -1.60 -0.48 -20.09
C ALA A 36 -1.97 0.85 -19.46
N ASP A 37 -2.58 1.74 -20.24
CA ASP A 37 -3.08 3.03 -19.76
C ASP A 37 -4.12 3.58 -20.72
N ILE A 38 -5.25 4.05 -20.22
CA ILE A 38 -6.32 4.65 -21.05
C ILE A 38 -5.87 5.88 -21.82
N ALA A 39 -4.80 6.54 -21.37
CA ALA A 39 -4.18 7.70 -22.03
C ALA A 39 -3.12 7.27 -23.06
N ALA A 40 -2.97 5.99 -23.37
CA ALA A 40 -1.99 5.50 -24.34
C ALA A 40 -2.27 6.13 -25.73
N SER A 41 -1.27 6.85 -26.24
CA SER A 41 -1.29 7.51 -27.56
C SER A 41 -0.16 7.03 -28.48
N SER A 42 0.60 6.03 -28.05
CA SER A 42 1.70 5.38 -28.77
C SER A 42 1.71 3.88 -28.44
N ASP A 43 2.37 3.07 -29.28
CA ASP A 43 2.46 1.63 -29.12
C ASP A 43 3.55 1.20 -28.13
N SER A 44 4.30 2.14 -27.57
CA SER A 44 5.36 1.85 -26.59
C SER A 44 5.58 3.02 -25.63
N VAL A 45 6.16 2.72 -24.47
CA VAL A 45 6.61 3.70 -23.49
C VAL A 45 8.07 3.44 -23.13
N THR A 46 8.89 4.50 -23.13
CA THR A 46 10.27 4.42 -22.63
C THR A 46 10.27 4.51 -21.10
N ILE A 47 10.92 3.55 -20.47
CA ILE A 47 11.01 3.50 -19.01
C ILE A 47 11.94 4.59 -18.52
N PHE A 48 11.43 5.45 -17.64
CA PHE A 48 12.18 6.59 -17.10
C PHE A 48 13.50 6.14 -16.45
N GLY A 49 14.58 6.85 -16.75
CA GLY A 49 15.92 6.55 -16.23
C GLY A 49 16.66 5.43 -16.96
N THR A 50 16.09 4.88 -18.04
CA THR A 50 16.69 3.80 -18.84
C THR A 50 16.61 4.09 -20.34
N SER A 51 17.27 3.27 -21.18
CA SER A 51 17.06 3.24 -22.64
C SER A 51 16.04 2.17 -23.06
N MET A 52 15.41 1.48 -22.10
CA MET A 52 14.47 0.40 -22.37
C MET A 52 13.09 0.96 -22.73
N SER A 53 12.46 0.40 -23.76
CA SER A 53 11.06 0.68 -24.09
C SER A 53 10.28 -0.63 -24.06
N VAL A 54 9.04 -0.56 -23.59
CA VAL A 54 8.12 -1.70 -23.53
C VAL A 54 6.83 -1.39 -24.31
N PRO A 55 6.12 -2.39 -24.84
CA PRO A 55 4.82 -2.22 -25.45
C PRO A 55 3.85 -1.47 -24.52
N LEU A 56 3.03 -0.60 -25.09
CA LEU A 56 1.97 0.13 -24.39
C LEU A 56 0.65 -0.08 -25.15
N ALA A 57 -0.41 -0.38 -24.41
CA ALA A 57 -1.74 -0.55 -24.95
C ALA A 57 -2.79 0.24 -24.15
N PRO A 58 -3.94 0.63 -24.73
CA PRO A 58 -5.01 1.29 -23.99
C PRO A 58 -5.64 0.43 -22.89
N ARG A 59 -5.65 -0.91 -23.07
CA ARG A 59 -6.31 -1.88 -22.17
C ARG A 59 -5.44 -3.11 -21.94
N LEU A 60 -5.62 -3.76 -20.80
CA LEU A 60 -4.94 -5.02 -20.46
C LEU A 60 -5.20 -6.13 -21.49
N THR A 61 -6.44 -6.26 -21.99
CA THR A 61 -6.79 -7.27 -22.99
C THR A 61 -6.02 -7.10 -24.29
N GLU A 62 -5.76 -5.87 -24.71
CA GLU A 62 -4.95 -5.55 -25.89
C GLU A 62 -3.45 -5.79 -25.59
N LEU A 63 -3.00 -5.43 -24.40
CA LEU A 63 -1.63 -5.70 -23.96
C LEU A 63 -1.34 -7.21 -23.95
N PHE A 64 -2.26 -8.05 -23.45
CA PHE A 64 -2.06 -9.50 -23.39
C PHE A 64 -1.96 -10.17 -24.76
N ALA A 65 -2.41 -9.51 -25.84
CA ALA A 65 -2.21 -9.98 -27.21
C ALA A 65 -0.75 -9.82 -27.70
N ILE A 66 0.00 -8.88 -27.11
CA ILE A 66 1.37 -8.54 -27.55
C ILE A 66 2.44 -8.80 -26.48
N ALA A 67 2.04 -8.93 -25.23
CA ALA A 67 2.92 -9.24 -24.10
C ALA A 67 2.25 -10.26 -23.19
N LYS A 68 3.07 -11.16 -22.61
CA LYS A 68 2.58 -12.21 -21.70
C LYS A 68 3.26 -12.05 -20.33
N PRO A 69 2.79 -11.16 -19.47
CA PRO A 69 3.36 -10.98 -18.14
C PRO A 69 2.96 -12.15 -17.22
N ASP A 70 3.85 -12.50 -16.30
CA ASP A 70 3.53 -13.38 -15.17
C ASP A 70 2.68 -12.64 -14.12
N VAL A 71 2.94 -11.33 -13.97
CA VAL A 71 2.31 -10.46 -12.98
C VAL A 71 1.93 -9.12 -13.61
N VAL A 72 0.72 -8.63 -13.31
CA VAL A 72 0.33 -7.24 -13.52
C VAL A 72 0.39 -6.49 -12.19
N VAL A 73 1.07 -5.35 -12.19
CA VAL A 73 1.02 -4.39 -11.08
C VAL A 73 0.02 -3.29 -11.44
N ASP A 74 -1.00 -3.13 -10.60
CA ASP A 74 -2.11 -2.18 -10.83
C ASP A 74 -2.08 -1.02 -9.83
N PHE A 75 -2.01 0.21 -10.36
CA PHE A 75 -2.13 1.46 -9.63
C PHE A 75 -3.11 2.41 -10.32
N THR A 76 -4.34 1.94 -10.51
CA THR A 76 -5.45 2.72 -11.04
C THR A 76 -6.33 3.28 -9.91
N ASN A 77 -7.65 3.27 -10.06
CA ASN A 77 -8.61 3.63 -9.01
C ASN A 77 -9.58 2.47 -8.76
N GLY A 78 -10.36 2.54 -7.67
CA GLY A 78 -11.16 1.42 -7.17
C GLY A 78 -12.03 0.72 -8.20
N GLU A 79 -12.80 1.45 -9.02
CA GLU A 79 -13.67 0.88 -10.03
C GLU A 79 -12.88 0.21 -11.16
N ALA A 80 -11.88 0.91 -11.70
CA ALA A 80 -10.99 0.36 -12.72
C ALA A 80 -10.13 -0.80 -12.18
N ALA A 81 -9.76 -0.77 -10.92
CA ALA A 81 -8.96 -1.82 -10.29
C ALA A 81 -9.72 -3.15 -10.24
N LYS A 82 -11.01 -3.16 -9.88
CA LYS A 82 -11.83 -4.36 -9.87
C LYS A 82 -11.84 -5.03 -11.24
N GLU A 83 -12.20 -4.25 -12.28
CA GLU A 83 -12.24 -4.75 -13.66
C GLU A 83 -10.87 -5.30 -14.09
N SER A 84 -9.80 -4.57 -13.77
CA SER A 84 -8.43 -4.97 -14.09
C SER A 84 -8.02 -6.27 -13.42
N ILE A 85 -8.32 -6.43 -12.12
CA ILE A 85 -7.99 -7.64 -11.36
C ILE A 85 -8.73 -8.84 -11.94
N LEU A 86 -10.04 -8.72 -12.20
CA LEU A 86 -10.85 -9.82 -12.77
C LEU A 86 -10.35 -10.17 -14.19
N THR A 87 -10.04 -9.17 -15.03
CA THR A 87 -9.46 -9.39 -16.36
C THR A 87 -8.14 -10.16 -16.31
N CYS A 88 -7.27 -9.85 -15.35
CA CYS A 88 -6.02 -10.57 -15.16
C CYS A 88 -6.27 -12.02 -14.70
N ILE A 89 -7.17 -12.24 -13.73
CA ILE A 89 -7.52 -13.57 -13.24
C ILE A 89 -8.04 -14.44 -14.39
N ASP A 90 -8.94 -13.89 -15.24
CA ASP A 90 -9.48 -14.62 -16.40
C ASP A 90 -8.41 -14.96 -17.44
N ALA A 91 -7.38 -14.13 -17.54
CA ALA A 91 -6.22 -14.39 -18.40
C ALA A 91 -5.15 -15.33 -17.77
N GLY A 92 -5.34 -15.75 -16.51
CA GLY A 92 -4.36 -16.54 -15.78
C GLY A 92 -3.13 -15.75 -15.32
N VAL A 93 -3.21 -14.42 -15.30
CA VAL A 93 -2.13 -13.50 -14.93
C VAL A 93 -2.31 -13.04 -13.48
N ARG A 94 -1.28 -13.18 -12.67
CA ARG A 94 -1.30 -12.76 -11.25
C ARG A 94 -1.31 -11.26 -11.10
N VAL A 95 -1.79 -10.76 -9.96
CA VAL A 95 -1.96 -9.32 -9.74
C VAL A 95 -1.36 -8.86 -8.43
N VAL A 96 -0.69 -7.71 -8.48
CA VAL A 96 -0.34 -6.90 -7.29
C VAL A 96 -1.02 -5.55 -7.44
N SER A 97 -2.08 -5.30 -6.68
CA SER A 97 -2.84 -4.05 -6.74
C SER A 97 -2.57 -3.15 -5.54
N GLY A 98 -2.17 -1.92 -5.84
CA GLY A 98 -2.05 -0.80 -4.89
C GLY A 98 -3.21 0.19 -4.99
N SER A 99 -4.23 -0.15 -5.75
CA SER A 99 -5.42 0.68 -5.91
C SER A 99 -6.29 0.67 -4.66
N THR A 100 -6.88 1.80 -4.33
CA THR A 100 -7.78 1.98 -3.20
C THR A 100 -9.22 2.17 -3.67
N GLY A 101 -10.20 1.93 -2.78
CA GLY A 101 -11.61 2.15 -3.09
C GLY A 101 -12.37 0.90 -3.54
N LEU A 102 -11.77 -0.29 -3.43
CA LEU A 102 -12.49 -1.56 -3.54
C LEU A 102 -13.42 -1.74 -2.32
N SER A 103 -14.67 -2.06 -2.56
CA SER A 103 -15.63 -2.35 -1.50
C SER A 103 -15.40 -3.74 -0.89
N PRO A 104 -15.96 -4.05 0.30
CA PRO A 104 -15.93 -5.41 0.84
C PRO A 104 -16.53 -6.45 -0.11
N GLU A 105 -17.57 -6.09 -0.85
CA GLU A 105 -18.23 -6.94 -1.84
C GLU A 105 -17.28 -7.21 -3.03
N ASP A 106 -16.56 -6.19 -3.51
CA ASP A 106 -15.56 -6.34 -4.57
C ASP A 106 -14.43 -7.27 -4.13
N MET A 107 -13.95 -7.11 -2.90
CA MET A 107 -12.90 -7.95 -2.33
C MET A 107 -13.34 -9.41 -2.21
N GLU A 108 -14.61 -9.65 -1.86
CA GLU A 108 -15.16 -11.01 -1.77
C GLU A 108 -15.31 -11.65 -3.16
N GLU A 109 -15.77 -10.89 -4.17
CA GLU A 109 -15.84 -11.36 -5.55
C GLU A 109 -14.46 -11.73 -6.09
N ILE A 110 -13.45 -10.88 -5.87
CA ILE A 110 -12.05 -11.15 -6.23
C ILE A 110 -11.53 -12.40 -5.53
N ARG A 111 -11.83 -12.57 -4.23
CA ARG A 111 -11.45 -13.74 -3.45
C ARG A 111 -12.00 -15.04 -4.05
N GLN A 112 -13.29 -15.06 -4.33
CA GLN A 112 -13.95 -16.23 -4.92
C GLN A 112 -13.39 -16.56 -6.30
N HIS A 113 -13.16 -15.52 -7.12
CA HIS A 113 -12.62 -15.70 -8.47
C HIS A 113 -11.19 -16.23 -8.44
N SER A 114 -10.32 -15.64 -7.61
CA SER A 114 -8.94 -16.07 -7.38
C SER A 114 -8.87 -17.52 -6.89
N SER A 115 -9.62 -17.88 -5.85
CA SER A 115 -9.65 -19.24 -5.31
C SER A 115 -10.15 -20.28 -6.34
N ARG A 116 -11.13 -19.91 -7.18
CA ARG A 116 -11.67 -20.82 -8.21
C ARG A 116 -10.67 -21.09 -9.32
N THR A 117 -9.90 -20.10 -9.71
CA THR A 117 -8.95 -20.18 -10.84
C THR A 117 -7.54 -20.59 -10.41
N GLY A 118 -7.21 -20.45 -9.13
CA GLY A 118 -5.87 -20.64 -8.59
C GLY A 118 -4.89 -19.53 -9.01
N VAL A 119 -5.39 -18.34 -9.37
CA VAL A 119 -4.58 -17.18 -9.74
C VAL A 119 -4.36 -16.29 -8.51
N GLY A 120 -3.12 -16.12 -8.09
CA GLY A 120 -2.75 -15.31 -6.94
C GLY A 120 -3.00 -13.80 -7.16
N VAL A 121 -3.54 -13.16 -6.13
CA VAL A 121 -3.77 -11.71 -6.10
C VAL A 121 -3.26 -11.16 -4.78
N ILE A 122 -2.49 -10.08 -4.81
CA ILE A 122 -2.17 -9.27 -3.64
C ILE A 122 -2.88 -7.92 -3.80
N SER A 123 -3.70 -7.55 -2.81
CA SER A 123 -4.34 -6.24 -2.74
C SER A 123 -3.92 -5.54 -1.45
N ALA A 124 -3.24 -4.40 -1.55
CA ALA A 124 -2.80 -3.65 -0.39
C ALA A 124 -2.97 -2.14 -0.59
N SER A 125 -3.59 -1.47 0.37
CA SER A 125 -3.77 -0.02 0.35
C SER A 125 -2.47 0.75 0.61
N ASN A 126 -1.42 0.08 1.09
CA ASN A 126 -0.12 0.68 1.36
C ASN A 126 1.02 -0.33 1.13
N PHE A 127 1.96 0.04 0.26
CA PHE A 127 3.19 -0.71 -0.03
C PHE A 127 4.44 -0.08 0.59
N ALA A 128 4.31 1.00 1.38
CA ALA A 128 5.45 1.57 2.11
C ALA A 128 5.88 0.62 3.24
N LEU A 129 6.94 -0.14 2.98
CA LEU A 129 7.47 -1.17 3.89
C LEU A 129 7.63 -0.66 5.33
N GLY A 130 8.24 0.54 5.50
CA GLY A 130 8.46 1.11 6.83
C GLY A 130 7.17 1.48 7.54
N ALA A 131 6.11 1.91 6.83
CA ALA A 131 4.80 2.19 7.43
C ALA A 131 4.11 0.90 7.94
N VAL A 132 4.21 -0.18 7.16
CA VAL A 132 3.65 -1.49 7.55
C VAL A 132 4.37 -2.08 8.75
N VAL A 133 5.70 -1.98 8.77
CA VAL A 133 6.52 -2.42 9.93
C VAL A 133 6.23 -1.56 11.15
N LEU A 134 6.14 -0.22 11.01
CA LEU A 134 5.78 0.68 12.11
C LEU A 134 4.42 0.31 12.70
N MET A 135 3.41 0.08 11.86
CA MET A 135 2.06 -0.33 12.29
C MET A 135 2.10 -1.62 13.12
N HIS A 136 2.84 -2.63 12.65
CA HIS A 136 3.00 -3.90 13.37
C HIS A 136 3.70 -3.72 14.73
N LEU A 137 4.79 -2.97 14.76
CA LEU A 137 5.54 -2.68 15.99
C LEU A 137 4.72 -1.84 16.97
N ALA A 138 3.93 -0.88 16.48
CA ALA A 138 3.03 -0.06 17.30
C ALA A 138 1.96 -0.95 17.98
N GLY A 139 1.38 -1.90 17.24
CA GLY A 139 0.45 -2.87 17.81
C GLY A 139 1.08 -3.76 18.90
N ILE A 140 2.35 -4.15 18.74
CA ILE A 140 3.07 -4.91 19.78
C ILE A 140 3.35 -4.03 21.00
N ALA A 141 3.87 -2.82 20.80
CA ALA A 141 4.26 -1.89 21.87
C ALA A 141 3.06 -1.42 22.70
N SER A 142 1.89 -1.26 22.08
CA SER A 142 0.67 -0.75 22.71
C SER A 142 0.23 -1.50 23.98
N LYS A 143 0.64 -2.77 24.13
CA LYS A 143 0.35 -3.61 25.31
C LYS A 143 1.03 -3.11 26.60
N TYR A 144 2.08 -2.34 26.46
CA TYR A 144 2.99 -1.99 27.55
C TYR A 144 2.91 -0.51 27.99
N PHE A 145 2.07 0.29 27.31
CA PHE A 145 1.95 1.73 27.56
C PHE A 145 0.50 2.15 27.72
N ASP A 146 0.24 3.06 28.65
CA ASP A 146 -1.11 3.52 28.94
C ASP A 146 -1.54 4.74 28.12
N TYR A 147 -0.58 5.54 27.65
CA TYR A 147 -0.81 6.76 26.88
C TYR A 147 -0.20 6.67 25.49
N ALA A 148 -0.89 7.20 24.50
CA ALA A 148 -0.39 7.25 23.12
C ALA A 148 -0.86 8.52 22.38
N ASP A 149 0.06 9.10 21.62
CA ASP A 149 -0.22 10.12 20.61
C ASP A 149 0.23 9.62 19.24
N LEU A 150 -0.54 9.94 18.20
CA LEU A 150 -0.22 9.66 16.80
C LEU A 150 -0.19 10.97 16.03
N LEU A 151 0.98 11.31 15.48
CA LEU A 151 1.17 12.48 14.65
C LEU A 151 1.39 12.07 13.21
N GLU A 152 0.62 12.61 12.28
CA GLU A 152 0.83 12.38 10.85
C GLU A 152 0.95 13.69 10.08
N SER A 153 1.77 13.69 9.05
CA SER A 153 1.89 14.84 8.16
C SER A 153 2.04 14.41 6.70
N HIS A 154 1.33 15.12 5.83
CA HIS A 154 1.34 14.89 4.39
C HIS A 154 1.46 16.22 3.62
N HIS A 155 1.61 16.08 2.31
CA HIS A 155 1.57 17.24 1.41
C HIS A 155 0.23 17.97 1.49
N GLU A 156 0.23 19.24 1.14
CA GLU A 156 -0.93 20.15 1.27
C GLU A 156 -2.16 19.74 0.44
N MET A 157 -1.94 18.97 -0.64
CA MET A 157 -3.02 18.50 -1.52
C MET A 157 -3.75 17.24 -1.04
N LYS A 158 -3.35 16.67 0.12
CA LYS A 158 -4.05 15.52 0.69
C LYS A 158 -5.36 15.94 1.33
N VAL A 159 -6.47 15.40 0.84
CA VAL A 159 -7.83 15.85 1.17
C VAL A 159 -8.36 15.28 2.49
N ASP A 160 -7.98 14.03 2.83
CA ASP A 160 -8.40 13.36 4.06
C ASP A 160 -7.49 13.71 5.24
N ALA A 161 -8.07 13.84 6.42
CA ALA A 161 -7.39 14.01 7.70
C ALA A 161 -8.25 13.40 8.82
N PRO A 162 -7.72 12.44 9.60
CA PRO A 162 -6.40 11.83 9.45
C PRO A 162 -6.30 10.95 8.20
N SER A 163 -5.07 10.60 7.78
CA SER A 163 -4.83 9.70 6.67
C SER A 163 -5.31 8.29 6.97
N GLY A 164 -5.72 7.53 5.93
CA GLY A 164 -6.10 6.13 6.10
C GLY A 164 -5.01 5.30 6.78
N THR A 165 -3.72 5.55 6.48
CA THR A 165 -2.59 4.88 7.15
C THR A 165 -2.54 5.23 8.65
N ALA A 166 -2.81 6.47 9.03
CA ALA A 166 -2.85 6.86 10.44
C ALA A 166 -3.98 6.14 11.18
N LEU A 167 -5.16 6.04 10.58
CA LEU A 167 -6.27 5.28 11.15
C LEU A 167 -5.92 3.81 11.30
N SER A 168 -5.31 3.18 10.29
CA SER A 168 -4.88 1.78 10.38
C SER A 168 -3.81 1.56 11.45
N ILE A 169 -2.91 2.51 11.68
CA ILE A 169 -1.94 2.45 12.79
C ILE A 169 -2.68 2.53 14.12
N ALA A 170 -3.62 3.47 14.30
CA ALA A 170 -4.40 3.59 15.52
C ALA A 170 -5.23 2.33 15.80
N GLU A 171 -5.89 1.78 14.79
CA GLU A 171 -6.63 0.50 14.87
C GLU A 171 -5.72 -0.64 15.34
N ALA A 172 -4.53 -0.79 14.75
CA ALA A 172 -3.56 -1.80 15.15
C ALA A 172 -3.09 -1.63 16.61
N MET A 173 -2.95 -0.39 17.08
CA MET A 173 -2.61 -0.09 18.47
C MET A 173 -3.73 -0.47 19.42
N ILE A 174 -4.99 -0.14 19.11
CA ILE A 174 -6.17 -0.51 19.93
C ILE A 174 -6.32 -2.03 19.97
N GLU A 175 -6.21 -2.67 18.82
CA GLU A 175 -6.29 -4.13 18.74
C GLU A 175 -5.17 -4.81 19.52
N GLY A 176 -3.94 -4.33 19.38
CA GLY A 176 -2.79 -4.83 20.11
C GLY A 176 -2.94 -4.70 21.63
N ARG A 177 -3.46 -3.57 22.11
CA ARG A 177 -3.73 -3.30 23.53
C ARG A 177 -4.93 -4.08 24.06
N GLY A 178 -5.97 -4.23 23.25
CA GLY A 178 -7.24 -4.86 23.64
C GLY A 178 -8.15 -3.96 24.49
N SER A 179 -7.83 -2.69 24.64
CA SER A 179 -8.61 -1.70 25.41
C SER A 179 -8.25 -0.28 24.98
N ARG A 180 -9.11 0.67 25.29
CA ARG A 180 -8.87 2.11 25.11
C ARG A 180 -7.61 2.57 25.86
N PHE A 181 -6.87 3.55 25.31
CA PHE A 181 -5.78 4.24 25.98
C PHE A 181 -6.31 5.23 27.02
N GLU A 182 -5.48 5.53 28.02
CA GLU A 182 -5.78 6.57 28.99
C GLU A 182 -5.58 7.97 28.37
N GLN A 183 -6.47 8.90 28.75
CA GLN A 183 -6.36 10.29 28.34
C GLN A 183 -6.40 11.18 29.57
N ASN A 184 -5.38 12.04 29.70
CA ASN A 184 -5.47 13.19 30.58
C ASN A 184 -6.02 14.39 29.77
N VAL A 185 -7.30 14.67 29.93
CA VAL A 185 -7.92 15.86 29.35
C VAL A 185 -7.62 17.03 30.26
N ALA A 186 -6.88 18.03 29.75
CA ALA A 186 -6.63 19.25 30.48
C ALA A 186 -7.95 20.04 30.65
N ASP A 187 -8.22 20.56 31.87
CA ASP A 187 -9.41 21.34 32.15
C ASP A 187 -9.46 22.66 31.35
N LEU A 188 -8.31 23.13 30.89
CA LEU A 188 -8.17 24.37 30.12
C LEU A 188 -7.47 24.11 28.78
N GLN A 189 -8.18 24.35 27.69
CA GLN A 189 -7.59 24.48 26.35
C GLN A 189 -7.58 25.97 25.96
N THR A 190 -6.41 26.55 25.92
CA THR A 190 -6.26 27.99 25.53
C THR A 190 -6.51 28.20 24.04
N LEU A 191 -6.31 27.16 23.23
CA LEU A 191 -6.68 27.09 21.80
C LEU A 191 -7.43 25.79 21.55
N PRO A 192 -8.71 25.85 21.14
CA PRO A 192 -9.50 24.64 20.85
C PRO A 192 -8.84 23.75 19.79
N GLY A 193 -8.90 22.42 19.99
CA GLY A 193 -8.39 21.43 19.06
C GLY A 193 -6.89 21.15 19.16
N THR A 194 -6.16 21.78 20.08
CA THR A 194 -4.70 21.56 20.22
C THR A 194 -4.33 20.16 20.73
N ARG A 195 -5.30 19.43 21.31
CA ARG A 195 -5.11 18.05 21.76
C ARG A 195 -5.33 17.01 20.66
N GLY A 196 -5.60 17.45 19.42
CA GLY A 196 -5.92 16.55 18.31
C GLY A 196 -7.33 15.95 18.38
N GLY A 197 -7.57 14.95 17.56
CA GLY A 197 -8.80 14.14 17.57
C GLY A 197 -8.64 12.90 18.46
N ASP A 198 -9.69 12.56 19.22
CA ASP A 198 -9.70 11.33 20.03
C ASP A 198 -10.04 10.10 19.16
N PHE A 199 -9.16 9.12 19.15
CA PHE A 199 -9.43 7.80 18.60
C PHE A 199 -9.16 6.74 19.70
N GLU A 200 -10.20 6.34 20.39
CA GLU A 200 -10.11 5.35 21.49
C GLU A 200 -9.00 5.67 22.53
N GLY A 201 -8.84 6.94 22.89
CA GLY A 201 -7.81 7.41 23.83
C GLY A 201 -6.47 7.79 23.20
N ILE A 202 -6.27 7.52 21.91
CA ILE A 202 -5.11 8.01 21.16
C ILE A 202 -5.41 9.43 20.66
N ASN A 203 -4.56 10.41 20.98
CA ASN A 203 -4.68 11.73 20.38
C ASN A 203 -4.06 11.72 18.99
N VAL A 204 -4.88 11.93 17.96
CA VAL A 204 -4.44 11.94 16.56
C VAL A 204 -4.28 13.35 16.05
N HIS A 205 -3.08 13.69 15.57
CA HIS A 205 -2.74 15.02 15.05
C HIS A 205 -2.38 14.92 13.55
N SER A 206 -2.97 15.79 12.73
CA SER A 206 -2.74 15.82 11.29
C SER A 206 -2.18 17.17 10.85
N ALA A 207 -1.06 17.16 10.13
CA ALA A 207 -0.48 18.34 9.50
C ALA A 207 -0.49 18.22 7.97
N ARG A 208 -0.71 19.33 7.28
CA ARG A 208 -0.67 19.44 5.81
C ARG A 208 0.24 20.60 5.45
N MET A 209 1.33 20.32 4.68
CA MET A 209 2.30 21.33 4.30
C MET A 209 3.13 20.92 3.09
N PRO A 210 3.63 21.87 2.29
CA PRO A 210 4.63 21.61 1.26
C PRO A 210 5.91 20.98 1.86
N GLY A 211 6.60 20.17 1.06
CA GLY A 211 7.85 19.52 1.45
C GLY A 211 7.66 18.22 2.25
N ARG A 212 6.42 17.80 2.54
CA ARG A 212 6.09 16.48 3.09
C ARG A 212 5.52 15.58 2.00
N VAL A 213 5.86 14.28 2.07
CA VAL A 213 5.19 13.24 1.27
C VAL A 213 4.23 12.49 2.17
N ALA A 214 4.75 11.72 3.13
CA ALA A 214 3.97 11.05 4.17
C ALA A 214 4.87 10.77 5.38
N ARG A 215 4.46 11.17 6.57
CA ARG A 215 5.14 10.87 7.83
C ARG A 215 4.15 10.44 8.87
N HIS A 216 4.51 9.42 9.63
CA HIS A 216 3.76 8.94 10.78
C HIS A 216 4.71 8.81 11.97
N GLU A 217 4.30 9.33 13.12
CA GLU A 217 5.04 9.27 14.36
C GLU A 217 4.10 8.80 15.46
N VAL A 218 4.43 7.68 16.09
CA VAL A 218 3.74 7.14 17.26
C VAL A 218 4.57 7.42 18.47
N VAL A 219 3.97 8.02 19.49
CA VAL A 219 4.60 8.30 20.78
C VAL A 219 3.80 7.61 21.86
N PHE A 220 4.43 6.67 22.54
CA PHE A 220 3.89 6.02 23.74
C PHE A 220 4.47 6.66 24.99
N GLY A 221 3.64 6.84 26.01
CA GLY A 221 4.02 7.41 27.30
C GLY A 221 3.77 6.43 28.45
N ALA A 222 4.72 6.41 29.40
CA ALA A 222 4.59 5.76 30.69
C ALA A 222 5.39 6.54 31.75
N LEU A 223 5.28 6.14 33.02
CA LEU A 223 5.98 6.84 34.12
C LEU A 223 7.50 6.92 33.86
N GLY A 224 8.00 8.13 33.70
CA GLY A 224 9.42 8.42 33.53
C GLY A 224 10.03 8.05 32.18
N GLN A 225 9.21 7.68 31.17
CA GLN A 225 9.72 7.25 29.85
C GLN A 225 8.73 7.52 28.71
N THR A 226 9.27 7.62 27.50
CA THR A 226 8.52 7.59 26.26
C THR A 226 9.18 6.61 25.27
N LEU A 227 8.38 6.02 24.42
CA LEU A 227 8.84 5.28 23.23
C LEU A 227 8.31 5.99 21.99
N THR A 228 9.21 6.38 21.08
CA THR A 228 8.82 7.04 19.83
C THR A 228 9.25 6.20 18.63
N MET A 229 8.33 5.99 17.70
CA MET A 229 8.59 5.33 16.43
C MET A 229 8.19 6.25 15.28
N ILE A 230 9.03 6.37 14.28
CA ILE A 230 8.83 7.29 13.15
C ILE A 230 9.04 6.55 11.84
N HIS A 231 8.12 6.76 10.91
CA HIS A 231 8.29 6.45 9.50
C HIS A 231 8.11 7.71 8.67
N ASP A 232 9.06 7.99 7.76
CA ASP A 232 9.02 9.16 6.87
C ASP A 232 9.28 8.69 5.43
N SER A 233 8.33 8.93 4.53
CA SER A 233 8.47 8.69 3.08
C SER A 233 9.01 9.96 2.43
N ALA A 234 10.21 9.90 1.89
CA ALA A 234 10.84 11.02 1.21
C ALA A 234 10.26 11.27 -0.21
N ASN A 235 9.90 10.18 -0.91
CA ASN A 235 9.32 10.21 -2.25
C ASN A 235 8.50 8.94 -2.54
N ARG A 236 7.96 8.80 -3.76
CA ARG A 236 7.14 7.62 -4.15
C ARG A 236 7.94 6.34 -4.30
N GLU A 237 9.25 6.41 -4.43
CA GLU A 237 10.11 5.21 -4.49
C GLU A 237 10.03 4.39 -3.19
N SER A 238 9.64 5.02 -2.07
CA SER A 238 9.42 4.35 -0.79
C SER A 238 8.40 3.19 -0.83
N PHE A 239 7.52 3.17 -1.83
CA PHE A 239 6.56 2.08 -2.04
C PHE A 239 7.15 0.91 -2.83
N MET A 240 8.19 1.14 -3.63
CA MET A 240 8.71 0.18 -4.60
C MET A 240 9.27 -1.10 -3.98
N PRO A 241 10.02 -1.05 -2.86
CA PRO A 241 10.45 -2.29 -2.20
C PRO A 241 9.28 -3.21 -1.82
N GLY A 242 8.18 -2.65 -1.31
CA GLY A 242 6.99 -3.43 -0.99
C GLY A 242 6.26 -3.97 -2.22
N VAL A 243 6.19 -3.19 -3.31
CA VAL A 243 5.63 -3.65 -4.59
C VAL A 243 6.44 -4.81 -5.14
N MET A 244 7.77 -4.70 -5.19
CA MET A 244 8.64 -5.77 -5.70
C MET A 244 8.61 -7.02 -4.81
N LEU A 245 8.48 -6.86 -3.50
CA LEU A 245 8.21 -7.99 -2.59
C LEU A 245 6.88 -8.68 -2.95
N GLY A 246 5.81 -7.89 -3.17
CA GLY A 246 4.53 -8.42 -3.63
C GLY A 246 4.65 -9.18 -4.94
N VAL A 247 5.36 -8.63 -5.94
CA VAL A 247 5.61 -9.28 -7.23
C VAL A 247 6.31 -10.64 -7.07
N LYS A 248 7.36 -10.70 -6.25
CA LYS A 248 8.10 -11.94 -5.98
C LYS A 248 7.29 -12.95 -5.15
N HIS A 249 6.35 -12.48 -4.35
CA HIS A 249 5.51 -13.34 -3.51
C HIS A 249 4.35 -13.93 -4.30
N VAL A 250 3.63 -13.11 -5.06
CA VAL A 250 2.37 -13.48 -5.74
C VAL A 250 2.52 -14.61 -6.76
N VAL A 251 3.73 -14.80 -7.30
CA VAL A 251 3.98 -15.91 -8.28
C VAL A 251 3.82 -17.30 -7.65
N ASN A 252 3.86 -17.38 -6.31
CA ASN A 252 3.66 -18.63 -5.57
C ASN A 252 2.27 -18.71 -4.92
N ASP A 253 1.46 -17.65 -5.02
CA ASP A 253 0.13 -17.61 -4.43
C ASP A 253 -0.93 -18.14 -5.42
N THR A 254 -1.99 -18.70 -4.85
CA THR A 254 -3.15 -19.21 -5.58
C THR A 254 -4.46 -18.59 -5.09
N GLU A 255 -4.38 -17.64 -4.17
CA GLU A 255 -5.51 -16.99 -3.52
C GLU A 255 -5.26 -15.49 -3.35
N LEU A 256 -6.32 -14.77 -2.90
CA LEU A 256 -6.22 -13.36 -2.54
C LEU A 256 -5.51 -13.19 -1.19
N VAL A 257 -4.40 -12.46 -1.21
CA VAL A 257 -3.68 -11.97 -0.03
C VAL A 257 -4.01 -10.48 0.16
N VAL A 258 -4.52 -10.11 1.33
CA VAL A 258 -4.89 -8.73 1.66
C VAL A 258 -3.85 -8.10 2.57
N GLY A 259 -3.30 -6.97 2.14
CA GLY A 259 -2.32 -6.20 2.90
C GLY A 259 -0.88 -6.73 2.81
N LEU A 260 0.08 -5.80 2.72
CA LEU A 260 1.51 -6.12 2.65
C LEU A 260 2.02 -6.83 3.92
N ALA A 261 1.37 -6.61 5.07
CA ALA A 261 1.73 -7.28 6.33
C ALA A 261 1.69 -8.81 6.21
N ASN A 262 0.71 -9.37 5.48
CA ASN A 262 0.61 -10.80 5.24
C ASN A 262 1.75 -11.32 4.35
N VAL A 263 2.15 -10.54 3.34
CA VAL A 263 3.31 -10.85 2.48
C VAL A 263 4.61 -10.90 3.28
N LEU A 264 4.73 -10.04 4.32
CA LEU A 264 5.89 -9.96 5.20
C LEU A 264 5.86 -11.01 6.34
N GLY A 265 4.82 -11.83 6.44
CA GLY A 265 4.63 -12.74 7.58
C GLY A 265 4.34 -12.02 8.91
N LEU A 266 3.94 -10.75 8.86
CA LEU A 266 3.55 -9.92 10.01
C LEU A 266 2.03 -9.93 10.24
N GLY A 267 1.28 -10.61 9.38
CA GLY A 267 -0.15 -10.80 9.54
C GLY A 267 -0.47 -11.67 10.75
N LYS A 268 -1.74 -11.61 11.20
CA LYS A 268 -2.20 -12.49 12.27
C LYS A 268 -2.05 -13.94 11.79
N SER A 269 -1.42 -14.77 12.61
CA SER A 269 -1.52 -16.21 12.44
C SER A 269 -3.01 -16.57 12.37
N LYS A 270 -3.44 -17.24 11.28
CA LYS A 270 -4.79 -17.83 11.27
C LYS A 270 -4.88 -18.71 12.54
N PRO A 271 -5.96 -18.59 13.33
CA PRO A 271 -6.16 -19.41 14.52
C PRO A 271 -6.21 -20.91 14.17
#